data_37a160f82792338fc14f5dc3e0632dfd
#
_entry.id   37a160f82792338fc14f5dc3e0632dfd
#
_cell.length_a   1.000
_cell.length_b   1.000
_cell.length_c   1.000
_cell.angle_alpha   90.00
_cell.angle_beta   90.00
_cell.angle_gamma   90.00
#
_symmetry.space_group_name_H-M   'P 1'
#
loop_
_entity.id
_entity.type
_entity.pdbx_description
1 polymer ?
#
loop_
_entity_poly.entity_id
_entity_poly.type
_entity_poly.pdbx_seq_one_letter_code
_entity_poly.pdbx_strand_id
1 'polypeptide(L)'
;MLSLLTAPHGLVATAPIAGVGTRALSGVGSLPLASGGGSVDLGEALQAPGTSLVVLGTYPADFNMIEYAQRLRYYLPALRAKGVSRVLCTVNGKPSSVERLSEMLELPAEIELLADESGEAGRAFGCSRGWRPDDASLSPYAKLLGMLIGLGAWRTLPAVITGYLGNPGGKHEWIEAALAQGQRAGRPTFNGIILDLDGDGKVRRSAFDELPLVGGWGRRPLELATLRLQTMLGVSLAHLPTSPHISPHLPTSPHISPH
;
A
#
# COMPACT_ATOMS: atom_id res chain seq x y z
N MET A 1 -0.14 19.12 -21.84
CA MET A 1 -0.62 17.89 -22.53
C MET A 1 -0.30 16.71 -21.63
N LEU A 2 -1.23 16.36 -20.73
CA LEU A 2 -1.06 15.23 -19.82
C LEU A 2 -1.49 13.96 -20.53
N SER A 3 -0.51 13.10 -20.82
CA SER A 3 -0.79 11.74 -21.28
C SER A 3 -1.15 10.90 -20.06
N LEU A 4 -2.37 10.39 -20.05
CA LEU A 4 -2.89 9.45 -19.05
C LEU A 4 -1.96 8.23 -18.97
N LEU A 5 -1.34 8.01 -17.82
CA LEU A 5 -0.89 6.68 -17.42
C LEU A 5 -2.16 5.86 -17.20
N THR A 6 -2.58 5.11 -18.20
CA THR A 6 -3.60 4.08 -18.04
C THR A 6 -3.04 3.01 -17.12
N ALA A 7 -3.28 3.16 -15.83
CA ALA A 7 -3.20 2.03 -14.93
C ALA A 7 -4.36 1.09 -15.31
N PRO A 8 -4.14 -0.17 -15.56
CA PRO A 8 -5.21 -1.13 -15.64
C PRO A 8 -5.80 -1.24 -14.23
N HIS A 9 -7.03 -0.90 -14.09
CA HIS A 9 -7.92 -0.93 -12.94
C HIS A 9 -8.10 0.37 -12.15
N GLY A 10 -9.14 1.09 -12.53
CA GLY A 10 -10.07 1.70 -11.60
C GLY A 10 -9.76 3.08 -11.04
N LEU A 11 -8.68 3.74 -11.46
CA LEU A 11 -8.56 5.17 -11.25
C LEU A 11 -8.95 5.86 -12.55
N VAL A 12 -10.19 6.29 -12.65
CA VAL A 12 -10.58 7.30 -13.63
C VAL A 12 -9.88 8.59 -13.20
N ALA A 13 -8.69 8.80 -13.73
CA ALA A 13 -8.09 10.12 -13.68
C ALA A 13 -8.93 11.01 -14.61
N THR A 14 -9.96 11.64 -14.07
CA THR A 14 -10.57 12.80 -14.73
C THR A 14 -9.46 13.83 -14.93
N ALA A 15 -9.45 14.44 -16.13
CA ALA A 15 -8.52 15.53 -16.43
C ALA A 15 -8.49 16.51 -15.25
N PRO A 16 -7.33 17.04 -14.86
CA PRO A 16 -7.27 17.96 -13.75
C PRO A 16 -8.09 19.18 -14.08
N ILE A 17 -9.24 19.30 -13.42
CA ILE A 17 -9.92 20.58 -13.36
C ILE A 17 -9.04 21.41 -12.43
N ALA A 18 -8.21 22.26 -13.01
CA ALA A 18 -7.31 23.12 -12.25
C ALA A 18 -8.10 23.83 -11.14
N GLY A 19 -7.69 23.61 -9.91
CA GLY A 19 -8.28 24.24 -8.73
C GLY A 19 -9.32 23.43 -7.94
N VAL A 20 -9.88 22.34 -8.46
CA VAL A 20 -10.88 21.54 -7.68
C VAL A 20 -10.19 20.76 -6.56
N GLY A 21 -9.08 20.08 -6.86
CA GLY A 21 -8.32 19.35 -5.85
C GLY A 21 -7.75 20.25 -4.76
N THR A 22 -7.24 21.41 -5.14
CA THR A 22 -6.69 22.40 -4.21
C THR A 22 -7.77 22.92 -3.27
N ARG A 23 -8.97 23.24 -3.78
CA ARG A 23 -10.09 23.71 -2.96
C ARG A 23 -10.61 22.63 -2.01
N ALA A 24 -10.72 21.39 -2.48
CA ALA A 24 -11.21 20.27 -1.64
C ALA A 24 -10.26 20.02 -0.45
N LEU A 25 -8.95 20.05 -0.68
CA LEU A 25 -7.96 19.72 0.32
C LEU A 25 -7.52 20.93 1.18
N SER A 26 -7.88 22.17 0.81
CA SER A 26 -7.55 23.37 1.59
C SER A 26 -8.27 23.45 2.95
N GLY A 27 -9.32 22.66 3.14
CA GLY A 27 -10.02 22.55 4.43
C GLY A 27 -9.50 21.41 5.32
N VAL A 28 -8.55 20.63 4.84
CA VAL A 28 -7.90 19.58 5.63
C VAL A 28 -6.82 20.21 6.50
N GLY A 29 -6.86 19.95 7.77
CA GLY A 29 -5.86 20.46 8.70
C GLY A 29 -4.45 19.91 8.41
N SER A 30 -3.50 20.40 9.19
CA SER A 30 -2.11 19.93 9.10
C SER A 30 -2.00 18.47 9.48
N LEU A 31 -1.45 17.64 8.59
CA LEU A 31 -1.25 16.22 8.80
C LEU A 31 0.20 15.94 9.21
N PRO A 32 0.45 15.15 10.26
CA PRO A 32 1.80 14.81 10.69
C PRO A 32 2.53 13.97 9.64
N LEU A 33 3.82 14.28 9.42
CA LEU A 33 4.72 13.42 8.66
C LEU A 33 4.97 12.13 9.42
N ALA A 34 4.88 10.99 8.75
CA ALA A 34 5.16 9.69 9.34
C ALA A 34 6.63 9.54 9.78
N SER A 35 7.56 10.19 9.10
CA SER A 35 8.98 10.21 9.46
C SER A 35 9.30 11.02 10.73
N GLY A 36 8.30 11.63 11.35
CA GLY A 36 8.49 12.58 12.44
C GLY A 36 8.98 13.95 11.96
N GLY A 37 9.13 14.88 12.91
CA GLY A 37 9.77 16.17 12.64
C GLY A 37 8.88 17.25 12.05
N GLY A 38 7.57 17.04 11.88
CA GLY A 38 6.69 18.08 11.41
C GLY A 38 5.33 17.64 10.91
N SER A 39 4.61 18.58 10.36
CA SER A 39 3.32 18.36 9.72
C SER A 39 3.23 19.15 8.41
N VAL A 40 2.36 18.74 7.53
CA VAL A 40 2.14 19.36 6.23
C VAL A 40 0.67 19.78 6.13
N ASP A 41 0.46 21.05 5.86
CA ASP A 41 -0.84 21.54 5.40
C ASP A 41 -0.99 21.24 3.91
N LEU A 42 -1.99 20.43 3.56
CA LEU A 42 -2.20 20.02 2.17
C LEU A 42 -2.61 21.19 1.28
N GLY A 43 -3.37 22.14 1.84
CA GLY A 43 -3.79 23.32 1.10
C GLY A 43 -2.61 24.20 0.70
N GLU A 44 -1.70 24.47 1.63
CA GLU A 44 -0.46 25.21 1.37
C GLU A 44 0.48 24.45 0.44
N ALA A 45 0.65 23.15 0.68
CA ALA A 45 1.51 22.31 -0.13
C ALA A 45 1.10 22.27 -1.61
N LEU A 46 -0.21 22.33 -1.88
CA LEU A 46 -0.74 22.35 -3.24
C LEU A 46 -0.69 23.74 -3.91
N GLN A 47 -0.48 24.81 -3.13
CA GLN A 47 -0.28 26.16 -3.65
C GLN A 47 1.21 26.45 -3.92
N ALA A 48 2.11 25.63 -3.42
CA ALA A 48 3.54 25.77 -3.66
C ALA A 48 3.86 25.66 -5.16
N PRO A 49 4.88 26.40 -5.65
CA PRO A 49 5.30 26.32 -7.04
C PRO A 49 5.70 24.89 -7.44
N GLY A 50 5.31 24.47 -8.64
CA GLY A 50 5.65 23.18 -9.19
C GLY A 50 4.45 22.23 -9.29
N THR A 51 4.71 20.99 -9.68
CA THR A 51 3.68 19.95 -9.82
C THR A 51 3.75 19.00 -8.64
N SER A 52 2.69 18.98 -7.84
CA SER A 52 2.55 18.03 -6.73
C SER A 52 1.67 16.85 -7.14
N LEU A 53 2.13 15.63 -6.81
CA LEU A 53 1.30 14.42 -6.87
C LEU A 53 0.75 14.15 -5.47
N VAL A 54 -0.56 14.13 -5.33
CA VAL A 54 -1.22 13.72 -4.09
C VAL A 54 -1.87 12.36 -4.30
N VAL A 55 -1.52 11.42 -3.43
CA VAL A 55 -2.14 10.10 -3.36
C VAL A 55 -2.97 10.02 -2.10
N LEU A 56 -4.25 9.76 -2.24
CA LEU A 56 -5.15 9.51 -1.12
C LEU A 56 -5.17 8.00 -0.87
N GLY A 57 -4.38 7.58 0.11
CA GLY A 57 -4.23 6.18 0.49
C GLY A 57 -5.34 5.70 1.42
N THR A 58 -5.35 4.41 1.65
CA THR A 58 -6.21 3.71 2.59
C THR A 58 -5.47 3.43 3.90
N TYR A 59 -5.69 2.29 4.52
CA TYR A 59 -5.02 1.91 5.77
C TYR A 59 -3.60 1.38 5.52
N PRO A 60 -2.66 1.60 6.47
CA PRO A 60 -1.27 1.14 6.30
C PRO A 60 -1.15 -0.37 6.09
N ALA A 61 -2.06 -1.16 6.66
CA ALA A 61 -2.10 -2.61 6.53
C ALA A 61 -3.02 -3.10 5.38
N ASP A 62 -3.41 -2.24 4.45
CA ASP A 62 -4.19 -2.62 3.27
C ASP A 62 -3.27 -3.05 2.12
N PHE A 63 -3.60 -4.16 1.48
CA PHE A 63 -2.89 -4.65 0.29
C PHE A 63 -2.76 -3.60 -0.81
N ASN A 64 -3.82 -2.81 -1.03
CA ASN A 64 -3.80 -1.76 -2.03
C ASN A 64 -2.82 -0.65 -1.65
N MET A 65 -2.83 -0.21 -0.38
CA MET A 65 -1.89 0.81 0.08
C MET A 65 -0.45 0.37 -0.06
N ILE A 66 -0.16 -0.88 0.33
CA ILE A 66 1.18 -1.49 0.18
C ILE A 66 1.59 -1.51 -1.31
N GLU A 67 0.67 -1.91 -2.20
CA GLU A 67 0.93 -1.91 -3.63
C GLU A 67 1.22 -0.51 -4.16
N TYR A 68 0.40 0.48 -3.81
CA TYR A 68 0.61 1.86 -4.24
C TYR A 68 1.95 2.42 -3.75
N ALA A 69 2.31 2.15 -2.50
CA ALA A 69 3.60 2.56 -1.95
C ALA A 69 4.78 1.92 -2.72
N GLN A 70 4.70 0.63 -3.02
CA GLN A 70 5.70 -0.07 -3.83
C GLN A 70 5.81 0.52 -5.25
N ARG A 71 4.68 0.85 -5.87
CA ARG A 71 4.64 1.50 -7.18
C ARG A 71 5.21 2.92 -7.13
N LEU A 72 4.86 3.71 -6.14
CA LEU A 72 5.40 5.06 -5.96
C LEU A 72 6.93 5.02 -5.84
N ARG A 73 7.47 4.09 -5.03
CA ARG A 73 8.91 3.90 -4.93
C ARG A 73 9.55 3.57 -6.27
N TYR A 74 8.98 2.63 -7.00
CA TYR A 74 9.53 2.21 -8.30
C TYR A 74 9.47 3.32 -9.35
N TYR A 75 8.33 4.01 -9.44
CA TYR A 75 8.12 5.03 -10.47
C TYR A 75 8.57 6.43 -10.09
N LEU A 76 9.13 6.63 -8.89
CA LEU A 76 9.56 7.95 -8.43
C LEU A 76 10.52 8.65 -9.41
N PRO A 77 11.57 7.99 -9.96
CA PRO A 77 12.43 8.63 -10.94
C PRO A 77 11.68 9.06 -12.21
N ALA A 78 10.74 8.24 -12.68
CA ALA A 78 9.93 8.57 -13.85
C ALA A 78 8.95 9.72 -13.59
N LEU A 79 8.41 9.82 -12.37
CA LEU A 79 7.58 10.95 -11.94
C LEU A 79 8.40 12.25 -11.91
N ARG A 80 9.61 12.19 -11.37
CA ARG A 80 10.56 13.32 -11.37
C ARG A 80 10.91 13.77 -12.79
N ALA A 81 11.19 12.84 -13.68
CA ALA A 81 11.49 13.12 -15.10
C ALA A 81 10.29 13.77 -15.82
N LYS A 82 9.07 13.58 -15.34
CA LYS A 82 7.85 14.24 -15.84
C LYS A 82 7.54 15.57 -15.15
N GLY A 83 8.44 16.08 -14.31
CA GLY A 83 8.29 17.38 -13.64
C GLY A 83 7.50 17.34 -12.34
N VAL A 84 7.22 16.16 -11.79
CA VAL A 84 6.62 16.07 -10.44
C VAL A 84 7.69 16.49 -9.43
N SER A 85 7.48 17.64 -8.80
CA SER A 85 8.41 18.22 -7.81
C SER A 85 8.18 17.70 -6.39
N ARG A 86 6.96 17.25 -6.08
CA ARG A 86 6.57 16.80 -4.74
C ARG A 86 5.63 15.60 -4.82
N VAL A 87 5.82 14.62 -3.94
CA VAL A 87 4.93 13.45 -3.84
C VAL A 87 4.44 13.36 -2.40
N LEU A 88 3.14 13.59 -2.23
CA LEU A 88 2.43 13.54 -0.95
C LEU A 88 1.51 12.33 -0.96
N CYS A 89 1.56 11.52 0.08
CA CYS A 89 0.69 10.37 0.19
C CYS A 89 0.04 10.35 1.59
N THR A 90 -1.26 10.63 1.66
CA THR A 90 -2.01 10.50 2.92
C THR A 90 -2.34 9.03 3.17
N VAL A 91 -2.24 8.60 4.41
CA VAL A 91 -2.51 7.22 4.81
C VAL A 91 -3.37 7.24 6.07
N ASN A 92 -4.51 6.55 6.04
CA ASN A 92 -5.48 6.54 7.13
C ASN A 92 -4.98 5.68 8.29
N GLY A 93 -4.24 6.27 9.21
CA GLY A 93 -3.68 5.55 10.35
C GLY A 93 -2.85 6.43 11.27
N LYS A 94 -2.48 5.86 12.41
CA LYS A 94 -1.59 6.51 13.37
C LYS A 94 -0.20 6.75 12.78
N PRO A 95 0.49 7.82 13.15
CA PRO A 95 1.84 8.10 12.65
C PRO A 95 2.79 6.91 12.75
N SER A 96 2.82 6.21 13.88
CA SER A 96 3.68 5.04 14.09
C SER A 96 3.42 3.88 13.11
N SER A 97 2.17 3.70 12.66
CA SER A 97 1.83 2.65 11.71
C SER A 97 2.21 3.05 10.28
N VAL A 98 2.07 4.33 9.97
CA VAL A 98 2.47 4.88 8.68
C VAL A 98 3.99 4.90 8.56
N GLU A 99 4.69 5.25 9.63
CA GLU A 99 6.15 5.15 9.74
C GLU A 99 6.61 3.70 9.53
N ARG A 100 5.97 2.75 10.22
CA ARG A 100 6.28 1.33 10.07
C ARG A 100 6.08 0.83 8.64
N LEU A 101 5.03 1.30 7.94
CA LEU A 101 4.84 0.99 6.53
C LEU A 101 6.01 1.51 5.68
N SER A 102 6.43 2.75 5.93
CA SER A 102 7.57 3.36 5.23
C SER A 102 8.85 2.56 5.40
N GLU A 103 9.19 2.20 6.64
CA GLU A 103 10.36 1.38 6.97
C GLU A 103 10.31 0.01 6.29
N MET A 104 9.17 -0.68 6.42
CA MET A 104 9.04 -2.04 5.87
C MET A 104 9.14 -2.08 4.35
N LEU A 105 8.77 -1.02 3.66
CA LEU A 105 8.85 -0.92 2.21
C LEU A 105 10.08 -0.17 1.71
N GLU A 106 10.95 0.30 2.62
CA GLU A 106 12.13 1.10 2.29
C GLU A 106 11.76 2.29 1.39
N LEU A 107 10.74 3.05 1.80
CA LEU A 107 10.28 4.18 0.99
C LEU A 107 11.29 5.33 1.08
N PRO A 108 11.65 5.95 -0.05
CA PRO A 108 12.54 7.10 -0.05
C PRO A 108 11.85 8.32 0.61
N ALA A 109 12.62 9.17 1.27
CA ALA A 109 12.13 10.34 1.99
C ALA A 109 11.39 11.35 1.09
N GLU A 110 11.66 11.30 -0.22
CA GLU A 110 10.97 12.12 -1.21
C GLU A 110 9.50 11.76 -1.41
N ILE A 111 9.06 10.63 -0.87
CA ILE A 111 7.65 10.26 -0.75
C ILE A 111 7.20 10.64 0.65
N GLU A 112 6.61 11.81 0.78
CA GLU A 112 6.12 12.32 2.05
C GLU A 112 4.84 11.56 2.45
N LEU A 113 4.96 10.62 3.39
CA LEU A 113 3.81 9.95 3.97
C LEU A 113 3.22 10.80 5.08
N LEU A 114 1.93 11.10 4.98
CA LEU A 114 1.17 11.89 5.91
C LEU A 114 0.15 11.01 6.64
N ALA A 115 0.20 11.00 7.96
CA ALA A 115 -0.74 10.22 8.75
C ALA A 115 -2.06 10.98 8.90
N ASP A 116 -3.10 10.46 8.27
CA ASP A 116 -4.47 10.98 8.37
C ASP A 116 -5.33 9.99 9.17
N GLU A 117 -5.20 10.01 10.50
CA GLU A 117 -5.87 9.05 11.38
C GLU A 117 -7.39 9.09 11.22
N SER A 118 -7.93 10.25 10.96
CA SER A 118 -9.36 10.46 10.77
C SER A 118 -9.87 10.12 9.36
N GLY A 119 -9.00 10.06 8.35
CA GLY A 119 -9.37 9.93 6.94
C GLY A 119 -10.00 11.21 6.37
N GLU A 120 -9.60 12.38 6.87
CA GLU A 120 -10.19 13.66 6.50
C GLU A 120 -9.87 14.06 5.07
N ALA A 121 -8.65 13.85 4.62
CA ALA A 121 -8.26 14.16 3.25
C ALA A 121 -9.10 13.40 2.22
N GLY A 122 -9.32 12.10 2.44
CA GLY A 122 -10.20 11.31 1.60
C GLY A 122 -11.63 11.83 1.60
N ARG A 123 -12.20 12.16 2.77
CA ARG A 123 -13.56 12.71 2.87
C ARG A 123 -13.69 14.08 2.21
N ALA A 124 -12.73 14.96 2.42
CA ALA A 124 -12.71 16.28 1.79
C ALA A 124 -12.71 16.18 0.27
N PHE A 125 -12.07 15.15 -0.27
CA PHE A 125 -12.05 14.85 -1.70
C PHE A 125 -13.30 14.11 -2.21
N GLY A 126 -14.26 13.81 -1.32
CA GLY A 126 -15.52 13.15 -1.65
C GLY A 126 -15.49 11.61 -1.57
N CYS A 127 -14.43 11.01 -1.02
CA CYS A 127 -14.40 9.57 -0.79
C CYS A 127 -15.39 9.16 0.31
N SER A 128 -16.21 8.16 0.02
CA SER A 128 -17.13 7.59 1.00
C SER A 128 -16.41 6.66 1.97
N ARG A 129 -16.87 6.63 3.22
CA ARG A 129 -16.45 5.64 4.21
C ARG A 129 -16.98 4.21 3.93
N GLY A 130 -17.71 4.05 2.82
CA GLY A 130 -18.33 2.80 2.45
C GLY A 130 -19.77 2.67 2.97
N TRP A 131 -20.33 1.48 2.81
CA TRP A 131 -21.72 1.19 3.23
C TRP A 131 -21.77 0.81 4.70
N ARG A 132 -22.63 1.51 5.48
CA ARG A 132 -22.83 1.32 6.93
C ARG A 132 -21.50 1.24 7.72
N PRO A 133 -20.59 2.20 7.58
CA PRO A 133 -19.24 2.10 8.14
C PRO A 133 -19.24 1.95 9.67
N ASP A 134 -20.16 2.63 10.35
CA ASP A 134 -20.23 2.70 11.81
C ASP A 134 -21.10 1.59 12.44
N ASP A 135 -21.68 0.71 11.64
CA ASP A 135 -22.50 -0.39 12.12
C ASP A 135 -21.62 -1.54 12.63
N ALA A 136 -21.46 -1.60 13.94
CA ALA A 136 -20.66 -2.63 14.60
C ALA A 136 -21.32 -4.03 14.57
N SER A 137 -22.61 -4.13 14.26
CA SER A 137 -23.33 -5.41 14.18
C SER A 137 -22.99 -6.19 12.91
N LEU A 138 -22.47 -5.51 11.89
CA LEU A 138 -22.08 -6.12 10.62
C LEU A 138 -20.59 -6.37 10.57
N SER A 139 -20.19 -7.60 10.26
CA SER A 139 -18.79 -7.92 9.99
C SER A 139 -18.28 -7.16 8.76
N PRO A 140 -16.96 -6.92 8.63
CA PRO A 140 -16.38 -6.33 7.42
C PRO A 140 -16.74 -7.09 6.13
N TYR A 141 -16.83 -8.41 6.20
CA TYR A 141 -17.24 -9.25 5.08
C TYR A 141 -18.70 -9.07 4.71
N ALA A 142 -19.60 -8.93 5.69
CA ALA A 142 -21.01 -8.65 5.44
C ALA A 142 -21.20 -7.28 4.77
N LYS A 143 -20.43 -6.28 5.20
CA LYS A 143 -20.39 -4.95 4.56
C LYS A 143 -19.89 -5.04 3.13
N LEU A 144 -18.80 -5.78 2.89
CA LEU A 144 -18.25 -6.00 1.54
C LEU A 144 -19.27 -6.69 0.63
N LEU A 145 -19.89 -7.78 1.09
CA LEU A 145 -20.92 -8.50 0.32
C LEU A 145 -22.14 -7.63 0.05
N GLY A 146 -22.58 -6.84 1.03
CA GLY A 146 -23.66 -5.89 0.87
C GLY A 146 -23.35 -4.83 -0.19
N MET A 147 -22.13 -4.34 -0.27
CA MET A 147 -21.69 -3.43 -1.31
C MET A 147 -21.63 -4.11 -2.68
N LEU A 148 -21.07 -5.31 -2.74
CA LEU A 148 -20.92 -6.03 -4.01
C LEU A 148 -22.26 -6.38 -4.63
N ILE A 149 -23.20 -6.89 -3.83
CA ILE A 149 -24.50 -7.39 -4.30
C ILE A 149 -25.54 -6.26 -4.30
N GLY A 150 -25.70 -5.57 -3.16
CA GLY A 150 -26.76 -4.59 -2.96
C GLY A 150 -26.59 -3.30 -3.75
N LEU A 151 -25.36 -2.81 -3.89
CA LEU A 151 -25.05 -1.59 -4.63
C LEU A 151 -24.58 -1.85 -6.06
N GLY A 152 -24.63 -3.10 -6.54
CA GLY A 152 -24.20 -3.45 -7.89
C GLY A 152 -22.69 -3.38 -8.13
N ALA A 153 -21.89 -3.27 -7.07
CA ALA A 153 -20.43 -3.21 -7.17
C ALA A 153 -19.81 -4.55 -7.64
N TRP A 154 -20.60 -5.62 -7.74
CA TRP A 154 -20.16 -6.91 -8.29
C TRP A 154 -19.58 -6.80 -9.70
N ARG A 155 -19.95 -5.77 -10.46
CA ARG A 155 -19.36 -5.47 -11.78
C ARG A 155 -17.86 -5.17 -11.71
N THR A 156 -17.35 -4.82 -10.53
CA THR A 156 -15.91 -4.57 -10.32
C THR A 156 -15.12 -5.87 -10.13
N LEU A 157 -15.78 -7.00 -9.84
CA LEU A 157 -15.09 -8.28 -9.60
C LEU A 157 -14.20 -8.73 -10.75
N PRO A 158 -14.63 -8.67 -12.03
CA PRO A 158 -13.74 -9.01 -13.14
C PRO A 158 -12.48 -8.14 -13.16
N ALA A 159 -12.62 -6.84 -12.88
CA ALA A 159 -11.50 -5.91 -12.81
C ALA A 159 -10.56 -6.23 -11.63
N VAL A 160 -11.11 -6.62 -10.48
CA VAL A 160 -10.33 -7.04 -9.32
C VAL A 160 -9.56 -8.34 -9.63
N ILE A 161 -10.23 -9.34 -10.19
CA ILE A 161 -9.60 -10.62 -10.54
C ILE A 161 -8.48 -10.42 -11.56
N THR A 162 -8.74 -9.70 -12.65
CA THR A 162 -7.73 -9.41 -13.66
C THR A 162 -6.60 -8.55 -13.10
N GLY A 163 -6.89 -7.66 -12.15
CA GLY A 163 -5.89 -6.88 -11.42
C GLY A 163 -4.90 -7.74 -10.66
N TYR A 164 -5.38 -8.78 -10.00
CA TYR A 164 -4.50 -9.71 -9.28
C TYR A 164 -3.80 -10.71 -10.20
N LEU A 165 -4.46 -11.18 -11.25
CA LEU A 165 -3.88 -12.11 -12.20
C LEU A 165 -2.92 -11.45 -13.19
N GLY A 166 -3.00 -10.15 -13.35
CA GLY A 166 -2.23 -9.39 -14.31
C GLY A 166 -3.02 -9.08 -15.59
N ASN A 167 -2.33 -8.50 -16.54
CA ASN A 167 -2.89 -8.00 -17.79
C ASN A 167 -1.97 -8.39 -18.94
N PRO A 168 -2.49 -8.90 -20.07
CA PRO A 168 -1.67 -9.33 -21.21
C PRO A 168 -0.68 -8.30 -21.75
N GLY A 169 -1.00 -7.01 -21.64
CA GLY A 169 -0.11 -5.93 -22.06
C GLY A 169 0.59 -5.20 -20.94
N GLY A 170 0.46 -5.69 -19.70
CA GLY A 170 0.98 -5.00 -18.52
C GLY A 170 2.49 -5.18 -18.36
N LYS A 171 3.17 -4.05 -18.09
CA LYS A 171 4.57 -4.08 -17.62
C LYS A 171 4.55 -4.12 -16.11
N HIS A 172 5.11 -5.18 -15.54
CA HIS A 172 5.09 -5.41 -14.09
C HIS A 172 6.50 -5.41 -13.48
N GLU A 173 7.41 -4.64 -14.06
CA GLU A 173 8.80 -4.49 -13.59
C GLU A 173 8.88 -4.04 -12.12
N TRP A 174 7.91 -3.25 -11.67
CA TRP A 174 7.79 -2.86 -10.27
C TRP A 174 7.57 -4.06 -9.33
N ILE A 175 6.97 -5.15 -9.82
CA ILE A 175 6.74 -6.38 -9.04
C ILE A 175 8.07 -7.05 -8.74
N GLU A 176 8.95 -7.17 -9.74
CA GLU A 176 10.29 -7.72 -9.53
C GLU A 176 11.11 -6.86 -8.57
N ALA A 177 11.02 -5.53 -8.68
CA ALA A 177 11.65 -4.62 -7.74
C ALA A 177 11.11 -4.77 -6.30
N ALA A 178 9.82 -5.04 -6.15
CA ALA A 178 9.21 -5.28 -4.84
C ALA A 178 9.62 -6.65 -4.27
N LEU A 179 9.71 -7.69 -5.09
CA LEU A 179 10.22 -9.01 -4.70
C LEU A 179 11.68 -8.94 -4.26
N ALA A 180 12.53 -8.25 -5.03
CA ALA A 180 13.93 -8.02 -4.69
C ALA A 180 14.09 -7.27 -3.36
N GLN A 181 13.26 -6.26 -3.11
CA GLN A 181 13.26 -5.55 -1.83
C GLN A 181 12.86 -6.49 -0.68
N GLY A 182 11.82 -7.28 -0.87
CA GLY A 182 11.38 -8.25 0.14
C GLY A 182 12.46 -9.31 0.42
N GLN A 183 13.16 -9.79 -0.60
CA GLN A 183 14.26 -10.74 -0.46
C GLN A 183 15.41 -10.14 0.38
N ARG A 184 15.86 -8.92 0.07
CA ARG A 184 16.88 -8.23 0.88
C ARG A 184 16.46 -8.04 2.33
N ALA A 185 15.18 -7.76 2.56
CA ALA A 185 14.62 -7.61 3.90
C ALA A 185 14.39 -8.95 4.64
N GLY A 186 14.78 -10.08 4.04
CA GLY A 186 14.62 -11.40 4.63
C GLY A 186 13.18 -11.88 4.75
N ARG A 187 12.27 -11.33 3.94
CA ARG A 187 10.85 -11.72 3.97
C ARG A 187 10.62 -12.95 3.12
N PRO A 188 9.99 -14.01 3.65
CA PRO A 188 9.66 -15.18 2.86
C PRO A 188 8.68 -14.84 1.74
N THR A 189 8.86 -15.49 0.62
CA THR A 189 7.90 -15.57 -0.49
C THR A 189 7.34 -16.99 -0.54
N PHE A 190 6.43 -17.29 -1.47
CA PHE A 190 6.06 -18.68 -1.77
C PHE A 190 7.19 -19.39 -2.54
N ASN A 191 8.42 -19.30 -2.01
CA ASN A 191 9.61 -19.78 -2.66
C ASN A 191 9.56 -21.31 -2.81
N GLY A 192 9.82 -21.77 -4.01
CA GLY A 192 9.76 -23.20 -4.36
C GLY A 192 8.36 -23.74 -4.63
N ILE A 193 7.29 -23.08 -4.22
CA ILE A 193 5.90 -23.49 -4.48
C ILE A 193 5.31 -22.68 -5.64
N ILE A 194 5.24 -21.38 -5.48
CA ILE A 194 4.66 -20.46 -6.48
C ILE A 194 5.76 -19.73 -7.24
N LEU A 195 6.76 -19.25 -6.51
CA LEU A 195 7.91 -18.53 -7.06
C LEU A 195 9.20 -19.25 -6.72
N ASP A 196 10.14 -19.19 -7.65
CA ASP A 196 11.55 -19.48 -7.42
C ASP A 196 12.35 -18.21 -7.73
N LEU A 197 13.06 -17.70 -6.72
CA LEU A 197 13.83 -16.47 -6.78
C LEU A 197 15.33 -16.80 -6.71
N ASP A 198 16.14 -16.03 -7.43
CA ASP A 198 17.59 -16.05 -7.24
C ASP A 198 18.00 -15.23 -6.00
N GLY A 199 19.32 -15.18 -5.75
CA GLY A 199 19.88 -14.43 -4.61
C GLY A 199 19.58 -12.92 -4.63
N ASP A 200 19.33 -12.37 -5.81
CA ASP A 200 19.00 -10.96 -6.00
C ASP A 200 17.49 -10.68 -5.94
N GLY A 201 16.69 -11.71 -5.74
CA GLY A 201 15.22 -11.62 -5.71
C GLY A 201 14.57 -11.59 -7.10
N LYS A 202 15.31 -11.97 -8.14
CA LYS A 202 14.81 -12.08 -9.50
C LYS A 202 14.04 -13.37 -9.68
N VAL A 203 12.89 -13.31 -10.34
CA VAL A 203 12.08 -14.50 -10.57
C VAL A 203 12.73 -15.39 -11.61
N ARG A 204 13.12 -16.58 -11.21
CA ARG A 204 13.60 -17.66 -12.09
C ARG A 204 12.45 -18.44 -12.70
N ARG A 205 11.44 -18.75 -11.87
CA ARG A 205 10.27 -19.52 -12.23
C ARG A 205 9.07 -18.99 -11.46
N SER A 206 7.93 -18.96 -12.12
CA SER A 206 6.63 -18.74 -11.49
C SER A 206 5.67 -19.85 -11.93
N ALA A 207 4.96 -20.43 -10.98
CA ALA A 207 3.90 -21.42 -11.29
C ALA A 207 2.78 -20.82 -12.17
N PHE A 208 2.64 -19.49 -12.16
CA PHE A 208 1.68 -18.82 -13.04
C PHE A 208 2.11 -18.79 -14.51
N ASP A 209 3.41 -18.92 -14.80
CA ASP A 209 3.90 -18.95 -16.17
C ASP A 209 3.49 -20.24 -16.90
N GLU A 210 3.12 -21.27 -16.14
CA GLU A 210 2.67 -22.56 -16.66
C GLU A 210 1.15 -22.61 -16.92
N LEU A 211 0.39 -21.60 -16.53
CA LEU A 211 -1.06 -21.59 -16.69
C LEU A 211 -1.46 -21.26 -18.14
N PRO A 212 -2.41 -22.02 -18.73
CA PRO A 212 -2.71 -21.95 -20.16
C PRO A 212 -3.14 -20.59 -20.69
N LEU A 213 -3.84 -19.80 -19.90
CA LEU A 213 -4.39 -18.50 -20.36
C LEU A 213 -3.56 -17.31 -19.94
N VAL A 214 -2.83 -17.41 -18.84
CA VAL A 214 -2.15 -16.29 -18.20
C VAL A 214 -0.62 -16.43 -18.20
N GLY A 215 -0.09 -17.57 -18.66
CA GLY A 215 1.34 -17.87 -18.63
C GLY A 215 2.19 -16.86 -19.42
N GLY A 216 1.67 -16.35 -20.53
CA GLY A 216 2.37 -15.34 -21.34
C GLY A 216 2.18 -13.89 -20.86
N TRP A 217 1.49 -13.67 -19.76
CA TRP A 217 1.30 -12.33 -19.22
C TRP A 217 2.52 -11.92 -18.38
N GLY A 218 2.71 -10.62 -18.13
CA GLY A 218 3.79 -10.14 -17.25
C GLY A 218 3.60 -10.54 -15.79
N ARG A 219 4.55 -10.17 -14.93
CA ARG A 219 4.48 -10.43 -13.48
C ARG A 219 3.14 -10.00 -12.89
N ARG A 220 2.66 -10.75 -11.90
CA ARG A 220 1.30 -10.61 -11.35
C ARG A 220 1.35 -10.08 -9.94
N PRO A 221 0.45 -9.16 -9.56
CA PRO A 221 0.35 -8.69 -8.18
C PRO A 221 0.15 -9.82 -7.16
N LEU A 222 -0.48 -10.92 -7.55
CA LEU A 222 -0.66 -12.09 -6.68
C LEU A 222 0.67 -12.74 -6.27
N GLU A 223 1.71 -12.64 -7.09
CA GLU A 223 3.06 -13.15 -6.76
C GLU A 223 3.68 -12.42 -5.55
N LEU A 224 3.19 -11.22 -5.23
CA LEU A 224 3.58 -10.46 -4.04
C LEU A 224 2.76 -10.80 -2.78
N ALA A 225 1.78 -11.70 -2.87
CA ALA A 225 0.81 -11.91 -1.79
C ALA A 225 1.47 -12.20 -0.44
N THR A 226 2.51 -13.05 -0.40
CA THR A 226 3.20 -13.37 0.86
C THR A 226 3.93 -12.16 1.45
N LEU A 227 4.65 -11.41 0.60
CA LEU A 227 5.35 -10.21 1.05
C LEU A 227 4.38 -9.16 1.60
N ARG A 228 3.25 -8.99 0.93
CA ARG A 228 2.20 -8.07 1.39
C ARG A 228 1.58 -8.53 2.71
N LEU A 229 1.29 -9.81 2.84
CA LEU A 229 0.74 -10.35 4.09
C LEU A 229 1.69 -10.10 5.26
N GLN A 230 2.99 -10.31 5.09
CA GLN A 230 3.98 -10.03 6.12
C GLN A 230 4.11 -8.54 6.43
N THR A 231 4.06 -7.68 5.41
CA THR A 231 4.03 -6.23 5.62
C THR A 231 2.78 -5.84 6.41
N MET A 232 1.61 -6.35 6.05
CA MET A 232 0.36 -6.12 6.80
C MET A 232 0.48 -6.50 8.27
N LEU A 233 0.99 -7.70 8.54
CA LEU A 233 1.19 -8.18 9.93
C LEU A 233 2.17 -7.29 10.68
N GLY A 234 3.30 -6.94 10.08
CA GLY A 234 4.31 -6.10 10.70
C GLY A 234 3.81 -4.68 11.00
N VAL A 235 2.96 -4.13 10.14
CA VAL A 235 2.32 -2.82 10.38
C VAL A 235 1.24 -2.92 11.44
N SER A 236 0.42 -3.99 11.42
CA SER A 236 -0.65 -4.19 12.40
C SER A 236 -0.11 -4.36 13.81
N LEU A 237 1.03 -5.03 13.97
CA LEU A 237 1.70 -5.20 15.28
C LEU A 237 2.21 -3.87 15.85
N ALA A 238 2.50 -2.87 15.04
CA ALA A 238 2.89 -1.54 15.51
C ALA A 238 1.78 -0.80 16.28
N HIS A 239 0.55 -1.29 16.24
CA HIS A 239 -0.57 -0.75 17.03
C HIS A 239 -0.69 -1.36 18.41
N LEU A 240 -0.03 -2.49 18.67
CA LEU A 240 -0.07 -3.11 19.99
C LEU A 240 0.78 -2.26 20.93
N PRO A 241 0.26 -1.94 22.14
CA PRO A 241 1.11 -1.30 23.15
C PRO A 241 2.29 -2.22 23.39
N THR A 242 3.50 -1.67 23.29
CA THR A 242 4.72 -2.38 23.71
C THR A 242 4.56 -2.69 25.19
N SER A 243 4.19 -3.93 25.52
CA SER A 243 4.21 -4.41 26.89
C SER A 243 5.64 -4.23 27.41
N PRO A 244 5.83 -3.53 28.54
CA PRO A 244 7.15 -3.41 29.11
C PRO A 244 7.63 -4.81 29.52
N HIS A 245 8.72 -5.24 28.90
CA HIS A 245 9.56 -6.35 29.31
C HIS A 245 8.88 -7.58 29.92
N ILE A 246 8.50 -8.54 29.09
CA ILE A 246 8.61 -9.93 29.50
C ILE A 246 10.04 -10.34 29.18
N SER A 247 10.94 -10.15 30.15
CA SER A 247 12.21 -10.87 30.14
C SER A 247 11.88 -12.36 30.18
N PRO A 248 12.41 -13.17 29.26
CA PRO A 248 12.29 -14.61 29.40
C PRO A 248 13.26 -15.06 30.51
N HIS A 249 12.81 -15.00 31.76
CA HIS A 249 13.42 -15.81 32.79
C HIS A 249 13.05 -17.27 32.49
N LEU A 250 13.92 -17.94 31.74
CA LEU A 250 13.95 -19.39 31.69
C LEU A 250 14.19 -19.87 33.17
N PRO A 251 13.29 -20.69 33.72
CA PRO A 251 13.55 -21.32 34.99
C PRO A 251 14.76 -22.24 34.82
N THR A 252 15.84 -21.93 35.53
CA THR A 252 16.98 -22.83 35.67
C THR A 252 16.49 -24.12 36.28
N SER A 253 16.68 -25.23 35.56
CA SER A 253 16.39 -26.56 36.00
C SER A 253 17.03 -26.86 37.38
N PRO A 254 16.32 -27.50 38.32
CA PRO A 254 16.90 -27.90 39.55
C PRO A 254 17.96 -28.99 39.34
N HIS A 255 19.13 -28.74 39.86
CA HIS A 255 20.21 -29.71 39.99
C HIS A 255 19.70 -30.93 40.74
N ILE A 256 19.61 -32.08 40.07
CA ILE A 256 19.47 -33.38 40.76
C ILE A 256 20.87 -33.87 41.08
N SER A 257 21.21 -33.84 42.35
CA SER A 257 22.41 -34.52 42.88
C SER A 257 22.16 -36.01 43.01
N PRO A 258 23.09 -36.87 42.59
CA PRO A 258 22.95 -38.32 42.81
C PRO A 258 23.38 -38.69 44.22
N HIS A 259 22.55 -39.43 44.92
CA HIS A 259 22.92 -40.28 46.06
C HIS A 259 22.52 -41.72 45.70
#